data_b992f2c80c69ece07311be0cbe9afb97
#
_entry.id   b992f2c80c69ece07311be0cbe9afb97
#
_cell.length_a   1.000
_cell.length_b   1.000
_cell.length_c   1.000
_cell.angle_alpha   90.00
_cell.angle_beta   90.00
_cell.angle_gamma   90.00
#
_symmetry.space_group_name_H-M   'P 1'
#
loop_
_entity.id
_entity.type
_entity.pdbx_description
1 polymer ?
#
loop_
_entity_poly.entity_id
_entity_poly.type
_entity_poly.pdbx_seq_one_letter_code
_entity_poly.pdbx_strand_id
1 'polypeptide(L)'
;MTSASIARQYRKLAEDYSEKTCDNSYHIPYQCHDFSMRGMSSLESSVWSGMGHLLYFKGTDTIPAIIGIEQFYEPAPKSYPIGTSIPATEHSVMSSHGLDDKKTFEFLLDLYPTGIFSVVSDTYDFWKVVSKVLPELKDRILSRDGKLVIRPDSGDPVDIICGTVSLHHHSHVQALKSGRIYYRDEDGTIKKAVRGENGLEILEDDRTPEQKGLIECLWETFGGTVNSKGFKVLDSHIGAIYGDSITLERAEHILSSLRSKGFASSNIVFGVGSYTYQYNTRDTLGFAVKSTHRIAKDGSEYFIFKDPKTDNGVKKSAKGMVKVVLTEQGYELVDKLKSTDDFSDDEMKVVFKDGTAYPTSFESVLDRANNSL
;
A
#
# COMPACT_ATOMS: atom_id res chain seq x y z
N MET A 1 4.64 -7.01 -24.79
CA MET A 1 3.21 -7.03 -25.23
C MET A 1 2.26 -7.43 -24.09
N THR A 2 2.53 -8.50 -23.34
CA THR A 2 1.63 -8.96 -22.24
C THR A 2 1.33 -7.87 -21.22
N SER A 3 2.36 -7.24 -20.65
CA SER A 3 2.18 -6.17 -19.67
C SER A 3 1.42 -4.96 -20.23
N ALA A 4 1.69 -4.60 -21.50
CA ALA A 4 0.93 -3.53 -22.15
C ALA A 4 -0.55 -3.88 -22.33
N SER A 5 -0.86 -5.14 -22.66
CA SER A 5 -2.25 -5.60 -22.78
C SER A 5 -2.98 -5.60 -21.45
N ILE A 6 -2.30 -5.97 -20.37
CA ILE A 6 -2.83 -5.92 -19.02
C ILE A 6 -3.02 -4.46 -18.58
N ALA A 7 -2.00 -3.59 -18.75
CA ALA A 7 -2.10 -2.16 -18.45
C ALA A 7 -3.25 -1.47 -19.21
N ARG A 8 -3.47 -1.87 -20.48
CA ARG A 8 -4.62 -1.39 -21.25
C ARG A 8 -5.97 -1.77 -20.64
N GLN A 9 -6.09 -2.96 -20.05
CA GLN A 9 -7.31 -3.38 -19.37
C GLN A 9 -7.58 -2.53 -18.13
N TYR A 10 -6.53 -2.26 -17.30
CA TYR A 10 -6.64 -1.32 -16.19
C TYR A 10 -7.01 0.09 -16.65
N ARG A 11 -6.43 0.54 -17.77
CA ARG A 11 -6.76 1.86 -18.34
C ARG A 11 -8.23 1.95 -18.73
N LYS A 12 -8.77 0.94 -19.40
CA LYS A 12 -10.19 0.89 -19.76
C LYS A 12 -11.09 0.86 -18.53
N LEU A 13 -10.73 0.10 -17.51
CA LEU A 13 -11.45 0.05 -16.24
C LEU A 13 -11.46 1.43 -15.56
N ALA A 14 -10.31 2.11 -15.52
CA ALA A 14 -10.17 3.45 -14.96
C ALA A 14 -11.03 4.48 -15.73
N GLU A 15 -11.04 4.42 -17.05
CA GLU A 15 -11.84 5.29 -17.92
C GLU A 15 -13.34 5.07 -17.68
N ASP A 16 -13.82 3.82 -17.64
CA ASP A 16 -15.22 3.46 -17.40
C ASP A 16 -15.72 3.99 -16.05
N TYR A 17 -14.95 3.78 -14.99
CA TYR A 17 -15.37 4.29 -13.67
C TYR A 17 -15.18 5.80 -13.52
N SER A 18 -14.22 6.41 -14.20
CA SER A 18 -14.08 7.86 -14.26
C SER A 18 -15.26 8.52 -14.97
N GLU A 19 -15.70 7.96 -16.11
CA GLU A 19 -16.88 8.43 -16.82
C GLU A 19 -18.13 8.37 -15.93
N LYS A 20 -18.27 7.32 -15.11
CA LYS A 20 -19.43 7.12 -14.23
C LYS A 20 -19.40 8.00 -12.98
N THR A 21 -18.23 8.38 -12.47
CA THR A 21 -18.09 8.91 -11.09
C THR A 21 -17.30 10.21 -10.98
N CYS A 22 -16.58 10.66 -12.01
CA CYS A 22 -15.72 11.85 -11.96
C CYS A 22 -16.15 12.91 -12.96
N ASP A 23 -15.86 14.18 -12.66
CA ASP A 23 -16.12 15.32 -13.56
C ASP A 23 -15.08 15.42 -14.68
N ASN A 24 -13.90 14.84 -14.48
CA ASN A 24 -12.80 14.86 -15.43
C ASN A 24 -11.97 13.59 -15.35
N SER A 25 -11.00 13.44 -16.27
CA SER A 25 -10.14 12.27 -16.42
C SER A 25 -8.66 12.52 -16.08
N TYR A 26 -8.31 13.66 -15.48
CA TYR A 26 -6.90 14.05 -15.25
C TYR A 26 -6.14 13.10 -14.33
N HIS A 27 -6.84 12.38 -13.45
CA HIS A 27 -6.25 11.40 -12.53
C HIS A 27 -5.88 10.08 -13.21
N ILE A 28 -6.53 9.71 -14.31
CA ILE A 28 -6.39 8.38 -14.93
C ILE A 28 -4.95 8.02 -15.27
N PRO A 29 -4.10 8.90 -15.85
CA PRO A 29 -2.69 8.56 -16.11
C PRO A 29 -1.86 8.21 -14.88
N TYR A 30 -2.35 8.53 -13.68
CA TYR A 30 -1.69 8.31 -12.40
C TYR A 30 -2.42 7.28 -11.52
N GLN A 31 -3.52 6.68 -12.00
CA GLN A 31 -4.35 5.78 -11.19
C GLN A 31 -3.74 4.40 -10.97
N CYS A 32 -2.74 4.01 -11.78
CA CYS A 32 -1.90 2.84 -11.51
C CYS A 32 -0.44 3.27 -11.40
N HIS A 33 0.25 2.75 -10.37
CA HIS A 33 1.65 2.99 -10.10
C HIS A 33 2.43 1.67 -10.14
N ASP A 34 3.46 1.57 -10.97
CA ASP A 34 4.24 0.35 -11.17
C ASP A 34 5.28 0.16 -10.05
N PHE A 35 5.05 -0.84 -9.20
CA PHE A 35 5.95 -1.32 -8.15
C PHE A 35 6.59 -2.68 -8.49
N SER A 36 6.55 -3.12 -9.76
CA SER A 36 6.81 -4.50 -10.12
C SER A 36 8.29 -4.91 -10.12
N MET A 37 9.22 -3.97 -10.30
CA MET A 37 10.64 -4.28 -10.55
C MET A 37 11.22 -5.30 -9.57
N ARG A 38 11.01 -5.13 -8.28
CA ARG A 38 11.59 -5.99 -7.23
C ARG A 38 11.10 -7.44 -7.24
N GLY A 39 9.99 -7.73 -7.92
CA GLY A 39 9.41 -9.07 -8.04
C GLY A 39 9.55 -9.68 -9.43
N MET A 40 10.18 -8.99 -10.38
CA MET A 40 10.41 -9.51 -11.71
C MET A 40 11.55 -10.53 -11.76
N SER A 41 11.51 -11.45 -12.72
CA SER A 41 12.48 -12.54 -12.85
C SER A 41 13.87 -12.07 -13.27
N SER A 42 14.00 -10.90 -13.89
CA SER A 42 15.25 -10.28 -14.29
C SER A 42 15.10 -8.77 -14.49
N LEU A 43 16.22 -8.05 -14.56
CA LEU A 43 16.23 -6.63 -14.91
C LEU A 43 15.60 -6.41 -16.30
N GLU A 44 15.92 -7.25 -17.25
CA GLU A 44 15.34 -7.19 -18.60
C GLU A 44 13.82 -7.35 -18.57
N SER A 45 13.31 -8.32 -17.80
CA SER A 45 11.86 -8.50 -17.59
C SER A 45 11.21 -7.26 -17.01
N SER A 46 11.86 -6.60 -16.04
CA SER A 46 11.33 -5.36 -15.43
C SER A 46 11.32 -4.19 -16.42
N VAL A 47 12.36 -4.06 -17.26
CA VAL A 47 12.41 -3.07 -18.33
C VAL A 47 11.23 -3.25 -19.29
N TRP A 48 11.08 -4.45 -19.87
CA TRP A 48 10.01 -4.71 -20.85
C TRP A 48 8.62 -4.58 -20.26
N SER A 49 8.43 -5.03 -19.02
CA SER A 49 7.15 -4.92 -18.33
C SER A 49 6.80 -3.49 -18.02
N GLY A 50 7.73 -2.71 -17.43
CA GLY A 50 7.52 -1.32 -17.11
C GLY A 50 7.32 -0.44 -18.34
N MET A 51 8.03 -0.70 -19.45
CA MET A 51 7.76 -0.04 -20.74
C MET A 51 6.31 -0.28 -21.21
N GLY A 52 5.79 -1.50 -21.01
CA GLY A 52 4.39 -1.83 -21.33
C GLY A 52 3.40 -1.05 -20.42
N HIS A 53 3.71 -0.90 -19.14
CA HIS A 53 2.93 -0.09 -18.20
C HIS A 53 2.90 1.39 -18.61
N LEU A 54 4.05 1.95 -18.95
CA LEU A 54 4.21 3.37 -19.29
C LEU A 54 3.51 3.78 -20.59
N LEU A 55 2.98 2.84 -21.38
CA LEU A 55 2.10 3.17 -22.50
C LEU A 55 0.73 3.73 -22.03
N TYR A 56 0.29 3.39 -20.83
CA TYR A 56 -1.05 3.73 -20.36
C TYR A 56 -1.06 4.54 -19.07
N PHE A 57 -0.01 4.42 -18.24
CA PHE A 57 0.12 5.10 -16.96
C PHE A 57 1.49 5.75 -16.81
N LYS A 58 1.57 6.80 -15.97
CA LYS A 58 2.79 7.55 -15.74
C LYS A 58 3.46 7.23 -14.39
N GLY A 59 2.71 6.69 -13.43
CA GLY A 59 3.25 6.36 -12.11
C GLY A 59 4.14 5.12 -12.17
N THR A 60 5.41 5.23 -11.78
CA THR A 60 6.35 4.10 -11.78
C THR A 60 7.52 4.30 -10.84
N ASP A 61 7.89 3.22 -10.11
CA ASP A 61 9.16 3.07 -9.41
C ASP A 61 10.13 2.14 -10.18
N THR A 62 9.69 1.62 -11.32
CA THR A 62 10.52 0.79 -12.22
C THR A 62 11.38 1.70 -13.12
N ILE A 63 12.35 2.40 -12.52
CA ILE A 63 13.25 3.34 -13.20
C ILE A 63 13.93 2.76 -14.44
N PRO A 64 14.38 1.48 -14.46
CA PRO A 64 14.98 0.89 -15.67
C PRO A 64 14.09 0.91 -16.90
N ALA A 65 12.76 0.94 -16.75
CA ALA A 65 11.84 1.05 -17.86
C ALA A 65 11.94 2.40 -18.58
N ILE A 66 12.18 3.48 -17.85
CA ILE A 66 12.40 4.82 -18.42
C ILE A 66 13.68 4.82 -19.25
N ILE A 67 14.76 4.27 -18.69
CA ILE A 67 16.04 4.11 -19.40
C ILE A 67 15.86 3.26 -20.67
N GLY A 68 15.08 2.17 -20.57
CA GLY A 68 14.75 1.32 -21.74
C GLY A 68 13.99 2.09 -22.83
N ILE A 69 13.04 2.94 -22.46
CA ILE A 69 12.33 3.77 -23.45
C ILE A 69 13.30 4.75 -24.13
N GLU A 70 14.17 5.42 -23.37
CA GLU A 70 15.16 6.34 -23.92
C GLU A 70 16.18 5.63 -24.82
N GLN A 71 16.47 4.35 -24.57
CA GLN A 71 17.42 3.54 -25.35
C GLN A 71 16.82 3.01 -26.65
N PHE A 72 15.54 2.60 -26.64
CA PHE A 72 14.94 1.87 -27.77
C PHE A 72 14.02 2.72 -28.64
N TYR A 73 13.65 3.93 -28.19
CA TYR A 73 12.78 4.85 -28.93
C TYR A 73 13.43 6.21 -29.10
N GLU A 74 12.94 6.98 -30.05
CA GLU A 74 13.35 8.38 -30.19
C GLU A 74 13.01 9.16 -28.93
N PRO A 75 13.84 10.15 -28.53
CA PRO A 75 13.61 10.90 -27.31
C PRO A 75 12.24 11.58 -27.31
N ALA A 76 11.48 11.34 -26.26
CA ALA A 76 10.24 12.08 -26.01
C ALA A 76 10.56 13.59 -25.82
N PRO A 77 9.64 14.50 -26.18
CA PRO A 77 9.81 15.91 -25.89
C PRO A 77 10.13 16.11 -24.40
N LYS A 78 11.14 16.93 -24.07
CA LYS A 78 11.56 17.19 -22.67
C LYS A 78 10.43 17.75 -21.78
N SER A 79 9.40 18.32 -22.39
CA SER A 79 8.21 18.85 -21.72
C SER A 79 7.21 17.77 -21.27
N TYR A 80 7.42 16.51 -21.65
CA TYR A 80 6.50 15.42 -21.34
C TYR A 80 7.22 14.30 -20.57
N PRO A 81 7.02 14.18 -19.25
CA PRO A 81 7.67 13.14 -18.49
C PRO A 81 7.16 11.77 -18.92
N ILE A 82 8.09 10.85 -19.23
CA ILE A 82 7.81 9.45 -19.58
C ILE A 82 7.17 8.75 -18.38
N GLY A 83 7.75 8.94 -17.20
CA GLY A 83 7.28 8.38 -15.94
C GLY A 83 7.47 9.36 -14.80
N THR A 84 6.71 9.16 -13.73
CA THR A 84 6.76 9.98 -12.51
C THR A 84 6.69 9.11 -11.27
N SER A 85 7.33 9.57 -10.19
CA SER A 85 7.21 9.00 -8.86
C SER A 85 7.11 10.10 -7.81
N ILE A 86 6.79 9.71 -6.59
CA ILE A 86 6.73 10.57 -5.41
C ILE A 86 7.55 9.94 -4.29
N PRO A 87 8.08 10.73 -3.35
CA PRO A 87 8.66 10.17 -2.13
C PRO A 87 7.68 9.23 -1.44
N ALA A 88 8.15 8.04 -1.06
CA ALA A 88 7.33 7.04 -0.38
C ALA A 88 8.15 6.36 0.72
N THR A 89 7.48 6.02 1.83
CA THR A 89 8.14 5.31 2.93
C THR A 89 8.04 3.80 2.75
N GLU A 90 8.95 3.09 3.41
CA GLU A 90 8.89 1.65 3.66
C GLU A 90 8.67 1.38 5.15
N HIS A 91 8.31 0.15 5.53
CA HIS A 91 8.09 -0.24 6.92
C HIS A 91 9.30 0.03 7.82
N SER A 92 10.51 -0.09 7.28
CA SER A 92 11.75 0.22 8.00
C SER A 92 11.86 1.70 8.37
N VAL A 93 11.35 2.61 7.55
CA VAL A 93 11.27 4.04 7.86
C VAL A 93 10.27 4.27 9.00
N MET A 94 9.08 3.67 8.90
CA MET A 94 8.04 3.83 9.92
C MET A 94 8.48 3.31 11.29
N SER A 95 9.21 2.21 11.34
CA SER A 95 9.72 1.63 12.58
C SER A 95 11.02 2.27 13.10
N SER A 96 11.63 3.19 12.36
CA SER A 96 12.89 3.82 12.75
C SER A 96 12.78 4.76 13.96
N HIS A 97 11.58 5.18 14.33
CA HIS A 97 11.27 5.99 15.51
C HIS A 97 10.57 5.18 16.63
N GLY A 98 10.69 3.84 16.59
CA GLY A 98 10.03 2.92 17.52
C GLY A 98 8.57 2.67 17.13
N LEU A 99 7.72 2.41 18.14
CA LEU A 99 6.30 2.05 17.95
C LEU A 99 5.36 3.26 17.86
N ASP A 100 5.90 4.47 17.74
CA ASP A 100 5.13 5.71 17.73
C ASP A 100 4.89 6.19 16.29
N ASP A 101 3.79 5.72 15.70
CA ASP A 101 3.37 6.14 14.36
C ASP A 101 3.21 7.66 14.26
N LYS A 102 2.61 8.30 15.27
CA LYS A 102 2.38 9.76 15.26
C LYS A 102 3.68 10.54 15.12
N LYS A 103 4.69 10.19 15.92
CA LYS A 103 6.02 10.82 15.85
C LYS A 103 6.65 10.66 14.48
N THR A 104 6.49 9.51 13.84
CA THR A 104 7.00 9.28 12.49
C THR A 104 6.26 10.10 11.45
N PHE A 105 4.93 10.20 11.54
CA PHE A 105 4.15 11.07 10.67
C PHE A 105 4.53 12.55 10.85
N GLU A 106 4.70 13.02 12.07
CA GLU A 106 5.15 14.39 12.37
C GLU A 106 6.51 14.68 11.74
N PHE A 107 7.48 13.77 11.91
CA PHE A 107 8.79 13.87 11.28
C PHE A 107 8.71 13.94 9.75
N LEU A 108 7.87 13.10 9.12
CA LEU A 108 7.70 13.08 7.67
C LEU A 108 7.02 14.35 7.13
N LEU A 109 6.07 14.91 7.89
CA LEU A 109 5.42 16.18 7.55
C LEU A 109 6.40 17.37 7.63
N ASP A 110 7.39 17.31 8.54
CA ASP A 110 8.48 18.29 8.60
C ASP A 110 9.48 18.12 7.45
N LEU A 111 9.80 16.86 7.12
CA LEU A 111 10.75 16.52 6.06
C LEU A 111 10.23 16.89 4.67
N TYR A 112 8.92 16.72 4.45
CA TYR A 112 8.22 17.01 3.20
C TYR A 112 7.14 18.09 3.41
N PRO A 113 7.54 19.36 3.61
CA PRO A 113 6.58 20.44 3.89
C PRO A 113 5.67 20.78 2.70
N THR A 114 6.10 20.44 1.48
CA THR A 114 5.34 20.68 0.24
C THR A 114 5.32 19.43 -0.62
N GLY A 115 4.50 19.44 -1.69
CA GLY A 115 4.41 18.37 -2.67
C GLY A 115 3.67 17.12 -2.15
N ILE A 116 3.71 16.07 -2.97
CA ILE A 116 3.01 14.80 -2.69
C ILE A 116 4.01 13.79 -2.12
N PHE A 117 3.66 13.10 -1.05
CA PHE A 117 4.41 11.95 -0.56
C PHE A 117 3.47 10.87 -0.01
N SER A 118 3.93 9.63 -0.01
CA SER A 118 3.16 8.46 0.42
C SER A 118 3.77 7.84 1.68
N VAL A 119 2.90 7.42 2.60
CA VAL A 119 3.29 6.80 3.86
C VAL A 119 2.66 5.42 3.99
N VAL A 120 3.50 4.39 4.10
CA VAL A 120 3.03 3.05 4.47
C VAL A 120 2.52 3.10 5.91
N SER A 121 1.27 2.70 6.11
CA SER A 121 0.54 3.07 7.33
C SER A 121 0.10 1.86 8.16
N ASP A 122 0.45 0.65 7.74
CA ASP A 122 0.07 -0.62 8.36
C ASP A 122 1.26 -1.39 8.94
N THR A 123 2.29 -0.65 9.36
CA THR A 123 3.47 -1.25 10.01
C THR A 123 3.11 -1.97 11.29
N TYR A 124 2.17 -1.39 12.08
CA TYR A 124 1.68 -1.95 13.34
C TYR A 124 0.15 -2.03 13.36
N ASP A 125 -0.53 -0.92 13.59
CA ASP A 125 -1.99 -0.83 13.74
C ASP A 125 -2.56 0.19 12.77
N PHE A 126 -2.93 -0.28 11.58
CA PHE A 126 -3.49 0.54 10.52
C PHE A 126 -4.71 1.34 10.96
N TRP A 127 -5.65 0.70 11.65
CA TRP A 127 -6.88 1.35 12.04
C TRP A 127 -6.68 2.37 13.16
N LYS A 128 -5.69 2.17 14.01
CA LYS A 128 -5.25 3.19 14.96
C LYS A 128 -4.67 4.42 14.24
N VAL A 129 -3.87 4.23 13.19
CA VAL A 129 -3.37 5.34 12.37
C VAL A 129 -4.54 6.10 11.78
N VAL A 130 -5.47 5.42 11.12
CA VAL A 130 -6.60 6.03 10.42
C VAL A 130 -7.57 6.76 11.39
N SER A 131 -7.88 6.14 12.55
CA SER A 131 -8.92 6.64 13.46
C SER A 131 -8.42 7.56 14.57
N LYS A 132 -7.10 7.62 14.82
CA LYS A 132 -6.52 8.43 15.91
C LYS A 132 -5.40 9.34 15.42
N VAL A 133 -4.36 8.78 14.79
CA VAL A 133 -3.18 9.56 14.40
C VAL A 133 -3.52 10.61 13.34
N LEU A 134 -4.23 10.21 12.28
CA LEU A 134 -4.61 11.15 11.22
C LEU A 134 -5.55 12.26 11.70
N PRO A 135 -6.61 11.98 12.50
CA PRO A 135 -7.43 13.04 13.10
C PRO A 135 -6.64 14.03 13.96
N GLU A 136 -5.68 13.57 14.76
CA GLU A 136 -4.82 14.44 15.57
C GLU A 136 -3.90 15.32 14.74
N LEU A 137 -3.54 14.91 13.52
CA LEU A 137 -2.68 15.64 12.59
C LEU A 137 -3.45 16.40 11.51
N LYS A 138 -4.79 16.40 11.57
CA LYS A 138 -5.67 16.96 10.53
C LYS A 138 -5.29 18.37 10.12
N ASP A 139 -5.22 19.29 11.04
CA ASP A 139 -4.97 20.71 10.75
C ASP A 139 -3.61 20.90 10.10
N ARG A 140 -2.61 20.16 10.57
CA ARG A 140 -1.27 20.16 10.00
C ARG A 140 -1.24 19.62 8.57
N ILE A 141 -1.98 18.57 8.29
CA ILE A 141 -2.08 17.98 6.94
C ILE A 141 -2.80 18.94 5.99
N LEU A 142 -3.92 19.52 6.42
CA LEU A 142 -4.71 20.46 5.61
C LEU A 142 -4.01 21.81 5.37
N SER A 143 -3.05 22.20 6.21
CA SER A 143 -2.28 23.44 6.05
C SER A 143 -1.09 23.31 5.08
N ARG A 144 -0.76 22.10 4.58
CA ARG A 144 0.36 21.87 3.67
C ARG A 144 0.06 22.36 2.25
N ASP A 145 1.09 22.78 1.55
CA ASP A 145 1.05 22.90 0.09
C ASP A 145 1.41 21.56 -0.57
N GLY A 146 0.46 20.60 -0.56
CA GLY A 146 0.69 19.26 -1.10
C GLY A 146 -0.26 18.21 -0.57
N LYS A 147 0.02 16.93 -0.87
CA LYS A 147 -0.84 15.79 -0.55
C LYS A 147 -0.11 14.73 0.25
N LEU A 148 -0.71 14.27 1.35
CA LEU A 148 -0.33 13.04 2.04
C LEU A 148 -1.13 11.87 1.47
N VAL A 149 -0.43 10.82 1.04
CA VAL A 149 -1.07 9.61 0.51
C VAL A 149 -0.90 8.46 1.50
N ILE A 150 -2.00 7.93 1.98
CA ILE A 150 -2.03 6.80 2.92
C ILE A 150 -1.93 5.49 2.15
N ARG A 151 -0.96 4.64 2.53
CA ARG A 151 -0.67 3.37 1.86
C ARG A 151 -0.77 2.18 2.81
N PRO A 152 -1.91 1.49 2.87
CA PRO A 152 -1.96 0.12 3.38
C PRO A 152 -1.30 -0.85 2.39
N ASP A 153 -0.66 -1.90 2.91
CA ASP A 153 0.10 -2.90 2.16
C ASP A 153 -0.23 -4.34 2.61
N SER A 154 -1.24 -4.51 3.49
CA SER A 154 -1.64 -5.78 4.08
C SER A 154 -3.16 -5.92 4.22
N GLY A 155 -3.65 -7.16 4.29
CA GLY A 155 -5.07 -7.49 4.36
C GLY A 155 -5.72 -7.63 2.98
N ASP A 156 -7.05 -7.84 2.95
CA ASP A 156 -7.78 -7.85 1.68
C ASP A 156 -7.97 -6.40 1.17
N PRO A 157 -7.54 -6.08 -0.06
CA PRO A 157 -7.59 -4.71 -0.56
C PRO A 157 -9.01 -4.15 -0.67
N VAL A 158 -10.02 -4.97 -0.94
CA VAL A 158 -11.40 -4.52 -1.03
C VAL A 158 -11.91 -4.13 0.36
N ASP A 159 -11.67 -4.98 1.36
CA ASP A 159 -12.08 -4.74 2.75
C ASP A 159 -11.35 -3.53 3.34
N ILE A 160 -10.04 -3.42 3.11
CA ILE A 160 -9.24 -2.30 3.63
C ILE A 160 -9.68 -0.95 3.04
N ILE A 161 -9.91 -0.90 1.74
CA ILE A 161 -10.27 0.35 1.05
C ILE A 161 -11.74 0.70 1.22
N CYS A 162 -12.63 -0.30 1.07
CA CYS A 162 -14.07 -0.09 1.01
C CYS A 162 -14.81 -0.46 2.29
N GLY A 163 -14.16 -1.17 3.23
CA GLY A 163 -14.76 -1.69 4.45
C GLY A 163 -15.51 -3.01 4.25
N THR A 164 -15.68 -3.73 5.34
CA THR A 164 -16.29 -5.08 5.37
C THR A 164 -17.82 -5.06 5.36
N VAL A 165 -18.44 -3.86 5.47
CA VAL A 165 -19.89 -3.72 5.54
C VAL A 165 -20.43 -2.98 4.32
N SER A 166 -21.31 -3.65 3.58
CA SER A 166 -22.05 -3.06 2.48
C SER A 166 -23.19 -2.18 2.99
N LEU A 167 -23.40 -1.05 2.30
CA LEU A 167 -24.55 -0.19 2.54
C LEU A 167 -25.73 -0.64 1.68
N HIS A 168 -26.90 -0.75 2.29
CA HIS A 168 -28.15 -1.04 1.60
C HIS A 168 -28.86 0.24 1.15
N HIS A 169 -29.79 0.10 0.22
CA HIS A 169 -30.69 1.18 -0.16
C HIS A 169 -31.78 1.32 0.90
N HIS A 170 -32.24 2.56 1.14
CA HIS A 170 -33.29 2.87 2.13
C HIS A 170 -34.55 1.97 1.97
N SER A 171 -34.95 1.69 0.75
CA SER A 171 -36.10 0.81 0.48
C SER A 171 -36.00 -0.61 1.07
N HIS A 172 -34.78 -1.09 1.35
CA HIS A 172 -34.56 -2.42 1.94
C HIS A 172 -34.86 -2.47 3.44
N VAL A 173 -34.92 -1.29 4.11
CA VAL A 173 -35.16 -1.21 5.56
C VAL A 173 -36.49 -1.86 5.95
N GLN A 174 -37.54 -1.58 5.20
CA GLN A 174 -38.89 -2.13 5.44
C GLN A 174 -38.98 -3.64 5.16
N ALA A 175 -38.13 -4.15 4.28
CA ALA A 175 -38.05 -5.57 3.94
C ALA A 175 -37.25 -6.41 4.94
N LEU A 176 -36.57 -5.77 5.91
CA LEU A 176 -35.76 -6.45 6.93
C LEU A 176 -36.66 -7.31 7.83
N LYS A 177 -36.53 -8.64 7.73
CA LYS A 177 -37.30 -9.59 8.55
C LYS A 177 -36.72 -9.81 9.94
N SER A 178 -35.38 -9.93 10.01
CA SER A 178 -34.62 -10.11 11.25
C SER A 178 -33.17 -9.66 11.04
N GLY A 179 -32.43 -9.42 12.14
CA GLY A 179 -31.02 -9.01 12.10
C GLY A 179 -30.85 -7.49 11.98
N ARG A 180 -29.76 -7.09 11.35
CA ARG A 180 -29.39 -5.67 11.20
C ARG A 180 -28.86 -5.39 9.81
N ILE A 181 -29.10 -4.16 9.30
CA ILE A 181 -28.49 -3.63 8.08
C ILE A 181 -28.01 -2.21 8.32
N TYR A 182 -27.00 -1.79 7.55
CA TYR A 182 -26.62 -0.38 7.43
C TYR A 182 -27.11 0.13 6.09
N TYR A 183 -27.68 1.32 6.08
CA TYR A 183 -28.27 1.89 4.87
C TYR A 183 -28.04 3.40 4.80
N ARG A 184 -28.12 3.94 3.59
CA ARG A 184 -28.10 5.39 3.38
C ARG A 184 -29.55 5.90 3.37
N ASP A 185 -29.83 6.87 4.24
CA ASP A 185 -31.10 7.56 4.31
C ASP A 185 -31.28 8.56 3.13
N GLU A 186 -32.43 9.14 2.99
CA GLU A 186 -32.78 10.08 1.90
C GLU A 186 -31.94 11.36 1.96
N ASP A 187 -31.52 11.81 3.12
CA ASP A 187 -30.63 12.95 3.35
C ASP A 187 -29.14 12.63 3.15
N GLY A 188 -28.81 11.36 2.81
CA GLY A 188 -27.45 10.89 2.63
C GLY A 188 -26.76 10.38 3.89
N THR A 189 -27.41 10.48 5.07
CA THR A 189 -26.89 10.01 6.36
C THR A 189 -26.89 8.47 6.39
N ILE A 190 -25.87 7.88 6.98
CA ILE A 190 -25.81 6.43 7.19
C ILE A 190 -26.40 6.09 8.54
N LYS A 191 -27.36 5.16 8.53
CA LYS A 191 -28.07 4.68 9.71
C LYS A 191 -28.04 3.16 9.78
N LYS A 192 -28.31 2.66 10.97
CA LYS A 192 -28.46 1.24 11.27
C LYS A 192 -29.91 0.92 11.52
N ALA A 193 -30.47 -0.01 10.78
CA ALA A 193 -31.77 -0.60 11.06
C ALA A 193 -31.61 -1.94 11.72
N VAL A 194 -32.28 -2.14 12.85
CA VAL A 194 -32.31 -3.40 13.62
C VAL A 194 -33.77 -3.85 13.75
N ARG A 195 -34.03 -5.10 13.43
CA ARG A 195 -35.36 -5.69 13.68
C ARG A 195 -35.22 -6.83 14.69
N GLY A 196 -35.77 -6.58 15.85
CA GLY A 196 -35.94 -7.56 16.94
C GLY A 196 -37.42 -7.94 17.12
N GLU A 197 -37.70 -8.55 18.25
CA GLU A 197 -39.06 -9.00 18.62
C GLU A 197 -40.06 -7.84 18.75
N ASN A 198 -39.60 -6.65 19.16
CA ASN A 198 -40.44 -5.46 19.37
C ASN A 198 -40.62 -4.61 18.11
N GLY A 199 -40.10 -5.01 16.97
CA GLY A 199 -40.24 -4.31 15.70
C GLY A 199 -38.94 -3.74 15.15
N LEU A 200 -39.07 -2.73 14.28
CA LEU A 200 -37.95 -2.08 13.60
C LEU A 200 -37.48 -0.86 14.43
N GLU A 201 -36.21 -0.84 14.75
CA GLU A 201 -35.52 0.30 15.36
C GLU A 201 -34.51 0.92 14.39
N ILE A 202 -34.46 2.25 14.35
CA ILE A 202 -33.46 3.01 13.56
C ILE A 202 -32.49 3.65 14.54
N LEU A 203 -31.21 3.33 14.38
CA LEU A 203 -30.11 3.76 15.24
C LEU A 203 -29.07 4.52 14.41
N GLU A 204 -28.23 5.26 15.10
CA GLU A 204 -27.06 5.92 14.51
C GLU A 204 -26.05 4.90 13.98
N ASP A 205 -25.18 5.34 13.07
CA ASP A 205 -24.09 4.56 12.52
C ASP A 205 -23.04 4.25 13.62
N ASP A 206 -22.92 2.98 13.96
CA ASP A 206 -21.95 2.47 14.94
C ASP A 206 -20.85 1.58 14.31
N ARG A 207 -20.67 1.69 12.98
CA ARG A 207 -19.64 0.93 12.29
C ARG A 207 -18.25 1.32 12.77
N THR A 208 -17.41 0.30 12.95
CA THR A 208 -15.98 0.49 13.25
C THR A 208 -15.22 0.99 12.00
N PRO A 209 -13.99 1.52 12.14
CA PRO A 209 -13.16 1.91 11.00
C PRO A 209 -12.98 0.79 9.97
N GLU A 210 -12.82 -0.47 10.41
CA GLU A 210 -12.72 -1.66 9.55
C GLU A 210 -13.99 -1.89 8.74
N GLN A 211 -15.14 -1.61 9.34
CA GLN A 211 -16.44 -1.76 8.69
C GLN A 211 -16.71 -0.65 7.68
N LYS A 212 -16.17 0.55 7.91
CA LYS A 212 -16.28 1.71 7.02
C LYS A 212 -15.29 1.64 5.85
N GLY A 213 -14.06 1.24 6.10
CA GLY A 213 -12.95 1.25 5.15
C GLY A 213 -12.21 2.58 5.07
N LEU A 214 -11.01 2.55 4.49
CA LEU A 214 -10.10 3.70 4.47
C LEU A 214 -10.73 4.95 3.85
N ILE A 215 -11.33 4.85 2.67
CA ILE A 215 -11.82 6.03 1.94
C ILE A 215 -12.94 6.74 2.72
N GLU A 216 -13.84 5.99 3.35
CA GLU A 216 -14.91 6.56 4.17
C GLU A 216 -14.35 7.23 5.44
N CYS A 217 -13.37 6.60 6.11
CA CYS A 217 -12.70 7.19 7.27
C CYS A 217 -11.91 8.47 6.92
N LEU A 218 -11.23 8.50 5.77
CA LEU A 218 -10.56 9.72 5.30
C LEU A 218 -11.55 10.84 5.01
N TRP A 219 -12.70 10.51 4.41
CA TRP A 219 -13.78 11.48 4.21
C TRP A 219 -14.33 12.03 5.53
N GLU A 220 -14.59 11.19 6.51
CA GLU A 220 -15.07 11.62 7.84
C GLU A 220 -14.07 12.54 8.53
N THR A 221 -12.79 12.28 8.37
CA THR A 221 -11.72 13.07 9.00
C THR A 221 -11.45 14.37 8.25
N PHE A 222 -11.25 14.33 6.94
CA PHE A 222 -10.73 15.46 6.16
C PHE A 222 -11.79 16.16 5.33
N GLY A 223 -12.90 15.49 5.04
CA GLY A 223 -13.93 16.02 4.14
C GLY A 223 -13.49 15.97 2.68
N GLY A 224 -13.97 16.94 1.92
CA GLY A 224 -13.73 17.10 0.51
C GLY A 224 -14.88 17.80 -0.20
N THR A 225 -15.11 17.47 -1.45
CA THR A 225 -16.19 18.04 -2.28
C THR A 225 -17.10 16.96 -2.83
N VAL A 226 -18.36 17.31 -3.11
CA VAL A 226 -19.26 16.47 -3.91
C VAL A 226 -19.25 17.03 -5.33
N ASN A 227 -18.89 16.21 -6.29
CA ASN A 227 -18.77 16.60 -7.69
C ASN A 227 -20.16 16.76 -8.38
N SER A 228 -20.17 17.18 -9.64
CA SER A 228 -21.42 17.43 -10.40
C SER A 228 -22.28 16.18 -10.61
N LYS A 229 -21.68 14.99 -10.51
CA LYS A 229 -22.36 13.68 -10.60
C LYS A 229 -22.84 13.13 -9.26
N GLY A 230 -22.66 13.89 -8.16
CA GLY A 230 -23.08 13.50 -6.82
C GLY A 230 -22.12 12.59 -6.07
N PHE A 231 -20.89 12.38 -6.57
CA PHE A 231 -19.88 11.55 -5.91
C PHE A 231 -18.93 12.37 -5.04
N LYS A 232 -18.56 11.80 -3.90
CA LYS A 232 -17.60 12.36 -2.93
C LYS A 232 -16.18 12.25 -3.48
N VAL A 233 -15.46 13.36 -3.47
CA VAL A 233 -14.03 13.46 -3.80
C VAL A 233 -13.31 13.94 -2.55
N LEU A 234 -12.33 13.18 -2.07
CA LEU A 234 -11.54 13.53 -0.89
C LEU A 234 -10.88 14.90 -1.04
N ASP A 235 -10.64 15.57 0.07
CA ASP A 235 -9.88 16.81 0.11
C ASP A 235 -8.52 16.66 -0.60
N SER A 236 -8.09 17.72 -1.26
CA SER A 236 -6.88 17.70 -2.10
C SER A 236 -5.59 17.38 -1.34
N HIS A 237 -5.57 17.57 -0.01
CA HIS A 237 -4.40 17.34 0.85
C HIS A 237 -4.26 15.87 1.30
N ILE A 238 -5.26 15.01 1.05
CA ILE A 238 -5.24 13.62 1.43
C ILE A 238 -5.57 12.70 0.25
N GLY A 239 -4.97 11.51 0.20
CA GLY A 239 -5.26 10.50 -0.80
C GLY A 239 -4.94 9.11 -0.30
N ALA A 240 -5.23 8.11 -1.12
CA ALA A 240 -4.96 6.71 -0.82
C ALA A 240 -4.35 5.98 -2.02
N ILE A 241 -3.44 5.05 -1.71
CA ILE A 241 -2.90 4.07 -2.65
C ILE A 241 -2.88 2.71 -1.97
N TYR A 242 -3.30 1.65 -2.65
CA TYR A 242 -3.12 0.30 -2.15
C TYR A 242 -1.98 -0.40 -2.90
N GLY A 243 -0.97 -0.89 -2.17
CA GLY A 243 0.33 -1.27 -2.73
C GLY A 243 0.54 -2.75 -3.01
N ASP A 244 -0.39 -3.67 -2.68
CA ASP A 244 -0.16 -5.11 -2.75
C ASP A 244 -1.24 -5.87 -3.51
N SER A 245 -0.82 -6.86 -4.31
CA SER A 245 -1.66 -7.91 -4.90
C SER A 245 -2.91 -7.41 -5.66
N ILE A 246 -2.86 -6.25 -6.28
CA ILE A 246 -3.97 -5.74 -7.10
C ILE A 246 -4.06 -6.54 -8.41
N THR A 247 -5.22 -7.20 -8.61
CA THR A 247 -5.63 -7.82 -9.87
C THR A 247 -6.72 -6.97 -10.53
N LEU A 248 -7.01 -7.22 -11.81
CA LEU A 248 -8.12 -6.53 -12.49
C LEU A 248 -9.46 -6.72 -11.77
N GLU A 249 -9.73 -7.94 -11.31
CA GLU A 249 -10.93 -8.26 -10.55
C GLU A 249 -11.00 -7.48 -9.22
N ARG A 250 -9.90 -7.44 -8.47
CA ARG A 250 -9.83 -6.66 -7.22
C ARG A 250 -9.99 -5.16 -7.47
N ALA A 251 -9.35 -4.63 -8.51
CA ALA A 251 -9.51 -3.23 -8.89
C ALA A 251 -10.97 -2.90 -9.25
N GLU A 252 -11.64 -3.76 -10.00
CA GLU A 252 -13.06 -3.61 -10.35
C GLU A 252 -13.93 -3.67 -9.09
N HIS A 253 -13.71 -4.63 -8.19
CA HIS A 253 -14.44 -4.73 -6.92
C HIS A 253 -14.27 -3.47 -6.07
N ILE A 254 -13.06 -2.92 -5.95
CA ILE A 254 -12.82 -1.68 -5.22
C ILE A 254 -13.59 -0.52 -5.87
N LEU A 255 -13.45 -0.33 -7.18
CA LEU A 255 -14.11 0.77 -7.88
C LEU A 255 -15.63 0.68 -7.84
N SER A 256 -16.20 -0.53 -7.99
CA SER A 256 -17.65 -0.75 -7.89
C SER A 256 -18.17 -0.51 -6.48
N SER A 257 -17.43 -0.95 -5.45
CA SER A 257 -17.79 -0.75 -4.05
C SER A 257 -17.71 0.72 -3.65
N LEU A 258 -16.66 1.45 -4.07
CA LEU A 258 -16.55 2.90 -3.85
C LEU A 258 -17.72 3.65 -4.53
N ARG A 259 -18.05 3.29 -5.78
CA ARG A 259 -19.19 3.87 -6.49
C ARG A 259 -20.49 3.63 -5.73
N SER A 260 -20.74 2.42 -5.23
CA SER A 260 -21.95 2.09 -4.45
C SER A 260 -22.03 2.90 -3.15
N LYS A 261 -20.90 3.22 -2.56
CA LYS A 261 -20.79 4.09 -1.38
C LYS A 261 -20.81 5.58 -1.71
N GLY A 262 -20.94 5.96 -2.99
CA GLY A 262 -21.01 7.35 -3.44
C GLY A 262 -19.65 8.05 -3.46
N PHE A 263 -18.56 7.33 -3.64
CA PHE A 263 -17.22 7.88 -3.81
C PHE A 263 -16.76 7.82 -5.26
N ALA A 264 -16.11 8.88 -5.72
CA ALA A 264 -15.50 8.94 -7.05
C ALA A 264 -14.32 7.98 -7.17
N SER A 265 -14.11 7.43 -8.35
CA SER A 265 -12.99 6.52 -8.65
C SER A 265 -11.61 7.18 -8.49
N SER A 266 -11.53 8.50 -8.57
CA SER A 266 -10.31 9.29 -8.38
C SER A 266 -9.74 9.27 -6.94
N ASN A 267 -10.49 8.73 -5.97
CA ASN A 267 -10.05 8.69 -4.58
C ASN A 267 -9.00 7.61 -4.28
N ILE A 268 -8.73 6.70 -5.21
CA ILE A 268 -7.80 5.58 -5.02
C ILE A 268 -6.80 5.47 -6.18
N VAL A 269 -5.55 5.19 -5.84
CA VAL A 269 -4.48 4.78 -6.76
C VAL A 269 -4.16 3.31 -6.50
N PHE A 270 -3.89 2.54 -7.53
CA PHE A 270 -3.52 1.14 -7.46
C PHE A 270 -2.02 0.95 -7.64
N GLY A 271 -1.35 0.37 -6.65
CA GLY A 271 -0.01 -0.16 -6.80
C GLY A 271 -0.06 -1.49 -7.55
N VAL A 272 0.53 -1.53 -8.73
CA VAL A 272 0.59 -2.74 -9.56
C VAL A 272 1.97 -3.38 -9.43
N GLY A 273 2.00 -4.60 -8.91
CA GLY A 273 3.23 -5.35 -8.66
C GLY A 273 3.54 -6.38 -9.76
N SER A 274 4.57 -7.16 -9.53
CA SER A 274 4.96 -8.26 -10.44
C SER A 274 3.84 -9.31 -10.58
N TYR A 275 3.08 -9.56 -9.52
CA TYR A 275 1.94 -10.48 -9.57
C TYR A 275 0.91 -10.04 -10.62
N THR A 276 0.66 -8.73 -10.76
CA THR A 276 -0.25 -8.19 -11.78
C THR A 276 0.19 -8.52 -13.20
N TYR A 277 1.51 -8.50 -13.46
CA TYR A 277 2.06 -8.67 -14.81
C TYR A 277 2.58 -10.07 -15.13
N GLN A 278 3.01 -10.84 -14.11
CA GLN A 278 3.64 -12.15 -14.28
C GLN A 278 2.98 -13.27 -13.46
N TYR A 279 1.98 -12.96 -12.64
CA TYR A 279 1.31 -13.91 -11.71
C TYR A 279 2.26 -14.54 -10.67
N ASN A 280 3.43 -13.94 -10.41
CA ASN A 280 4.32 -14.29 -9.32
C ASN A 280 4.84 -13.05 -8.62
N THR A 281 5.35 -13.24 -7.39
CA THR A 281 5.98 -12.18 -6.60
C THR A 281 7.33 -12.66 -6.09
N ARG A 282 8.14 -11.76 -5.54
CA ARG A 282 9.38 -12.12 -4.83
C ARG A 282 9.10 -13.07 -3.65
N ASP A 283 7.90 -13.00 -3.07
CA ASP A 283 7.50 -13.80 -1.92
C ASP A 283 7.08 -15.23 -2.29
N THR A 284 6.92 -15.54 -3.58
CA THR A 284 6.60 -16.89 -4.08
C THR A 284 7.59 -17.94 -3.56
N LEU A 285 8.88 -17.58 -3.45
CA LEU A 285 9.93 -18.42 -2.88
C LEU A 285 10.46 -17.88 -1.54
N GLY A 286 9.79 -16.90 -0.93
CA GLY A 286 10.15 -16.34 0.37
C GLY A 286 11.38 -15.43 0.36
N PHE A 287 11.88 -14.97 -0.79
CA PHE A 287 13.05 -14.10 -0.85
C PHE A 287 12.71 -12.64 -0.49
N ALA A 288 13.41 -12.09 0.50
CA ALA A 288 13.31 -10.69 0.87
C ALA A 288 14.63 -10.16 1.45
N VAL A 289 14.89 -8.87 1.24
CA VAL A 289 15.91 -8.12 1.97
C VAL A 289 15.19 -7.11 2.84
N LYS A 290 15.51 -7.12 4.15
CA LYS A 290 14.87 -6.23 5.13
C LYS A 290 15.92 -5.67 6.09
N SER A 291 15.77 -4.39 6.46
CA SER A 291 16.42 -3.86 7.65
C SER A 291 15.69 -4.39 8.88
N THR A 292 16.40 -4.93 9.86
CA THR A 292 15.82 -5.49 11.09
C THR A 292 16.29 -4.75 12.34
N HIS A 293 17.34 -3.91 12.22
CA HIS A 293 17.95 -3.23 13.35
C HIS A 293 18.54 -1.88 12.92
N ARG A 294 18.47 -0.90 13.82
CA ARG A 294 19.08 0.42 13.67
C ARG A 294 19.75 0.85 14.96
N ILE A 295 20.94 1.39 14.85
CA ILE A 295 21.61 2.11 15.92
C ILE A 295 21.60 3.60 15.56
N ALA A 296 21.04 4.44 16.43
CA ALA A 296 21.03 5.89 16.26
C ALA A 296 22.37 6.51 16.65
N LYS A 297 22.61 7.78 16.30
CA LYS A 297 23.86 8.50 16.61
C LYS A 297 24.14 8.63 18.12
N ASP A 298 23.09 8.62 18.94
CA ASP A 298 23.17 8.67 20.40
C ASP A 298 23.39 7.27 21.05
N GLY A 299 23.54 6.22 20.23
CA GLY A 299 23.71 4.85 20.69
C GLY A 299 22.42 4.10 20.98
N SER A 300 21.26 4.74 20.83
CA SER A 300 19.96 4.06 21.01
C SER A 300 19.74 3.00 19.93
N GLU A 301 19.26 1.83 20.33
CA GLU A 301 18.98 0.72 19.42
C GLU A 301 17.48 0.57 19.18
N TYR A 302 17.10 0.41 17.92
CA TYR A 302 15.71 0.22 17.48
C TYR A 302 15.56 -1.08 16.71
N PHE A 303 14.58 -1.87 17.10
CA PHE A 303 14.16 -3.04 16.33
C PHE A 303 13.26 -2.60 15.18
N ILE A 304 13.67 -2.96 13.98
CA ILE A 304 12.95 -2.63 12.75
C ILE A 304 12.16 -3.87 12.34
N PHE A 305 10.83 -3.80 12.32
CA PHE A 305 9.98 -4.94 12.01
C PHE A 305 8.60 -4.52 11.51
N LYS A 306 7.92 -5.47 10.91
CA LYS A 306 6.52 -5.39 10.49
C LYS A 306 5.72 -6.43 11.26
N ASP A 307 4.59 -6.02 11.84
CA ASP A 307 3.66 -6.89 12.56
C ASP A 307 2.22 -6.35 12.41
N PRO A 308 1.65 -6.36 11.17
CA PRO A 308 0.36 -5.74 10.89
C PRO A 308 -0.79 -6.53 11.51
N LYS A 309 -1.72 -5.84 12.17
CA LYS A 309 -2.94 -6.45 12.74
C LYS A 309 -3.95 -6.91 11.66
N THR A 310 -3.81 -6.41 10.44
CA THR A 310 -4.66 -6.76 9.30
C THR A 310 -4.24 -8.05 8.60
N ASP A 311 -3.20 -8.73 9.10
CA ASP A 311 -2.64 -9.95 8.52
C ASP A 311 -2.75 -11.13 9.52
N ASN A 312 -2.79 -12.33 9.01
CA ASN A 312 -2.86 -13.58 9.81
C ASN A 312 -1.48 -14.06 10.31
N GLY A 313 -0.47 -13.19 10.34
CA GLY A 313 0.88 -13.48 10.80
C GLY A 313 1.89 -13.86 9.71
N VAL A 314 1.45 -14.05 8.48
CA VAL A 314 2.34 -14.41 7.34
C VAL A 314 3.32 -13.28 7.02
N LYS A 315 2.90 -12.01 7.19
CA LYS A 315 3.75 -10.83 6.93
C LYS A 315 4.59 -10.38 8.12
N LYS A 316 4.52 -11.08 9.25
CA LYS A 316 5.37 -10.78 10.41
C LYS A 316 6.85 -10.99 10.08
N SER A 317 7.70 -10.02 10.39
CA SER A 317 9.14 -10.08 10.10
C SER A 317 9.98 -10.34 11.36
N ALA A 318 11.15 -10.94 11.18
CA ALA A 318 12.19 -10.92 12.19
C ALA A 318 12.56 -9.47 12.56
N LYS A 319 13.08 -9.25 13.77
CA LYS A 319 13.39 -7.93 14.32
C LYS A 319 14.64 -7.95 15.21
N GLY A 320 15.26 -6.79 15.36
CA GLY A 320 16.54 -6.66 16.06
C GLY A 320 17.70 -7.19 15.23
N MET A 321 18.88 -7.29 15.80
CA MET A 321 19.95 -8.04 15.16
C MET A 321 19.55 -9.51 15.06
N VAL A 322 19.96 -10.16 14.00
CA VAL A 322 19.62 -11.55 13.71
C VAL A 322 20.91 -12.33 13.45
N LYS A 323 20.89 -13.61 13.79
CA LYS A 323 21.93 -14.57 13.41
C LYS A 323 21.27 -15.86 12.92
N VAL A 324 21.99 -16.64 12.15
CA VAL A 324 21.61 -17.99 11.74
C VAL A 324 22.57 -18.97 12.38
N VAL A 325 22.04 -19.93 13.09
CA VAL A 325 22.83 -20.98 13.76
C VAL A 325 22.58 -22.34 13.10
N LEU A 326 23.59 -23.16 13.01
CA LEU A 326 23.47 -24.54 12.55
C LEU A 326 23.18 -25.46 13.75
N THR A 327 22.00 -26.12 13.67
CA THR A 327 21.54 -27.10 14.65
C THR A 327 21.54 -28.52 14.07
N GLU A 328 21.23 -29.52 14.88
CA GLU A 328 21.01 -30.90 14.39
C GLU A 328 19.81 -31.00 13.41
N GLN A 329 18.89 -30.03 13.43
CA GLN A 329 17.70 -29.97 12.59
C GLN A 329 17.88 -29.10 11.33
N GLY A 330 19.08 -28.49 11.17
CA GLY A 330 19.42 -27.58 10.08
C GLY A 330 19.66 -26.14 10.56
N TYR A 331 19.53 -25.20 9.64
CA TYR A 331 19.73 -23.78 9.94
C TYR A 331 18.50 -23.18 10.63
N GLU A 332 18.72 -22.50 11.74
CA GLU A 332 17.70 -21.80 12.51
C GLU A 332 18.00 -20.31 12.62
N LEU A 333 16.95 -19.48 12.48
CA LEU A 333 17.03 -18.02 12.66
C LEU A 333 16.83 -17.67 14.13
N VAL A 334 17.77 -16.91 14.70
CA VAL A 334 17.62 -16.26 16.01
C VAL A 334 17.47 -14.78 15.82
N ASP A 335 16.38 -14.21 16.35
CA ASP A 335 16.06 -12.78 16.23
C ASP A 335 15.98 -12.08 17.61
N LYS A 336 15.69 -10.78 17.63
CA LYS A 336 15.59 -9.91 18.82
C LYS A 336 16.89 -9.67 19.56
N LEU A 337 18.01 -9.90 18.89
CA LEU A 337 19.34 -9.64 19.45
C LEU A 337 19.68 -8.14 19.38
N LYS A 338 20.58 -7.73 20.26
CA LYS A 338 21.20 -6.40 20.29
C LYS A 338 22.64 -6.46 19.79
N SER A 339 23.24 -5.30 19.56
CA SER A 339 24.64 -5.21 19.13
C SER A 339 25.66 -5.74 20.16
N THR A 340 25.25 -5.91 21.41
CA THR A 340 26.06 -6.43 22.51
C THR A 340 25.99 -7.95 22.72
N ASP A 341 25.08 -8.64 21.98
CA ASP A 341 24.89 -10.08 22.10
C ASP A 341 25.98 -10.85 21.37
N ASP A 342 26.11 -12.15 21.65
CA ASP A 342 27.11 -13.01 21.06
C ASP A 342 26.71 -13.50 19.66
N PHE A 343 27.62 -13.32 18.70
CA PHE A 343 27.47 -13.74 17.29
C PHE A 343 28.59 -14.72 16.88
N SER A 344 29.29 -15.35 17.84
CA SER A 344 30.41 -16.27 17.55
C SER A 344 29.96 -17.54 16.79
N ASP A 345 28.71 -17.92 16.89
CA ASP A 345 28.06 -19.05 16.24
C ASP A 345 27.21 -18.67 15.02
N ASP A 346 27.35 -17.43 14.52
CA ASP A 346 26.57 -16.94 13.35
C ASP A 346 27.15 -17.49 12.04
N GLU A 347 26.35 -18.21 11.31
CA GLU A 347 26.66 -18.75 9.97
C GLU A 347 26.51 -17.70 8.85
N MET A 348 25.86 -16.55 9.13
CA MET A 348 25.74 -15.47 8.16
C MET A 348 27.10 -14.79 7.94
N LYS A 349 27.30 -14.33 6.71
CA LYS A 349 28.49 -13.58 6.32
C LYS A 349 28.15 -12.16 5.94
N VAL A 350 29.02 -11.23 6.35
CA VAL A 350 28.92 -9.84 5.88
C VAL A 350 29.19 -9.82 4.38
N VAL A 351 28.20 -9.38 3.61
CA VAL A 351 28.29 -9.23 2.14
C VAL A 351 28.43 -7.77 1.72
N PHE A 352 28.07 -6.84 2.60
CA PHE A 352 28.21 -5.40 2.38
C PHE A 352 28.35 -4.68 3.72
N LYS A 353 29.32 -3.78 3.86
CA LYS A 353 29.52 -2.96 5.06
C LYS A 353 30.22 -1.65 4.68
N ASP A 354 29.72 -0.54 5.18
CA ASP A 354 30.33 0.79 5.07
C ASP A 354 30.75 1.16 3.63
N GLY A 355 29.87 0.92 2.66
CA GLY A 355 30.11 1.18 1.25
C GLY A 355 30.95 0.11 0.53
N THR A 356 31.42 -0.91 1.22
CA THR A 356 32.28 -1.97 0.66
C THR A 356 31.52 -3.28 0.51
N ALA A 357 31.53 -3.86 -0.69
CA ALA A 357 31.01 -5.20 -0.96
C ALA A 357 32.05 -6.29 -0.68
N TYR A 358 31.63 -7.41 -0.13
CA TYR A 358 32.44 -8.60 0.13
C TYR A 358 31.92 -9.75 -0.75
N PRO A 359 32.35 -9.83 -2.02
CA PRO A 359 31.84 -10.82 -2.96
C PRO A 359 32.32 -12.23 -2.60
N THR A 360 31.46 -13.20 -2.82
CA THR A 360 31.81 -14.62 -2.79
C THR A 360 32.13 -15.06 -4.22
N SER A 361 33.15 -15.93 -4.39
CA SER A 361 33.48 -16.48 -5.72
C SER A 361 32.34 -17.36 -6.25
N PHE A 362 32.12 -17.35 -7.56
CA PHE A 362 31.10 -18.18 -8.19
C PHE A 362 31.39 -19.68 -7.97
N GLU A 363 32.65 -20.09 -7.94
CA GLU A 363 33.09 -21.45 -7.60
C GLU A 363 32.57 -21.88 -6.22
N SER A 364 32.73 -21.03 -5.18
CA SER A 364 32.22 -21.30 -3.83
C SER A 364 30.68 -21.40 -3.80
N VAL A 365 29.98 -20.68 -4.67
CA VAL A 365 28.52 -20.80 -4.80
C VAL A 365 28.13 -22.12 -5.45
N LEU A 366 28.85 -22.54 -6.51
CA LEU A 366 28.63 -23.82 -7.17
C LEU A 366 28.89 -25.01 -6.23
N ASP A 367 29.98 -24.96 -5.47
CA ASP A 367 30.30 -26.01 -4.50
C ASP A 367 29.20 -26.18 -3.46
N ARG A 368 28.69 -25.08 -2.92
CA ARG A 368 27.57 -25.14 -1.97
C ARG A 368 26.29 -25.65 -2.60
N ALA A 369 25.97 -25.22 -3.82
CA ALA A 369 24.78 -25.69 -4.52
C ALA A 369 24.87 -27.20 -4.80
N ASN A 370 26.02 -27.71 -5.24
CA ASN A 370 26.22 -29.12 -5.51
C ASN A 370 26.23 -29.99 -4.24
N ASN A 371 26.75 -29.46 -3.13
CA ASN A 371 26.77 -30.17 -1.85
C ASN A 371 25.41 -30.13 -1.12
N SER A 372 24.44 -29.35 -1.59
CA SER A 372 23.09 -29.26 -1.04
C SER A 372 22.08 -30.20 -1.73
N LEU A 373 22.48 -30.85 -2.82
CA LEU A 373 21.67 -31.85 -3.53
C LEU A 373 21.83 -33.24 -2.91
#